data_35fca71946727fa7e5929153432a5bbe
#
_entry.id   35fca71946727fa7e5929153432a5bbe
#
_cell.length_a   1.000
_cell.length_b   1.000
_cell.length_c   1.000
_cell.angle_alpha   90.00
_cell.angle_beta   90.00
_cell.angle_gamma   90.00
#
_symmetry.space_group_name_H-M   'P 1'
#
loop_
_entity.id
_entity.type
_entity.pdbx_description
1 polymer ?
#
loop_
_entity_poly.entity_id
_entity_poly.type
_entity_poly.pdbx_seq_one_letter_code
_entity_poly.pdbx_strand_id
1 'polypeptide(L)'
;MADRARRRELWIAAFALVIGSFLYRLPALVNAEGTNADAAVVGLQAMHILRGEHAAFLWGSGYQTSADSYVAAAWFAILGPTGLALRLSTLVDHVILTLAVFGILTRRLRPSIAALLASVLVFTPSTMHTYILYPPRQLSLTLSFVGLWLVDGAPFTRSKRPLLRFAIGCALATLACGADPYTLLFLPLSGLWALFIALDTWPQEEGARLVRTAKKLGAGLLGAAIGAIPYLLFLLQARHTEGTLTLNWADVPRRYGLLVDECLPALVSTRVYSYAPDGTWGPYPFSRPFVAASRVGAWLFIAGVASGFALAFVRRVPWSIRRIGLVGAVALPLTLAAFLSSNMIMDRHASRYLVAIVLFAPFALAPAAYLLRGARAAIALTPYLVSVAYGGWTSYRPWTDGPRIDATWGRHEEEWALFRALQERHIEYAIADYWSSYRLGFLWREAIVVVPKAVVEDRYPPQREAFSKAPRVAYIHDPERCNESPDDVAAAIAAGKTPFEPTFERLRFGSFTAFVLTRREVAPNLW
;
A
#
# COMPACT_ATOMS: atom_id res chain seq x y z
N MET A 1 24.56 31.29 -15.48
CA MET A 1 23.23 31.12 -16.09
C MET A 1 22.74 29.65 -16.12
N ALA A 2 23.55 28.69 -16.51
CA ALA A 2 23.21 27.28 -16.62
C ALA A 2 22.72 26.65 -15.29
N ASP A 3 23.30 27.00 -14.14
CA ASP A 3 22.91 26.46 -12.84
C ASP A 3 21.52 26.96 -12.40
N ARG A 4 21.17 28.21 -12.66
CA ARG A 4 19.83 28.76 -12.39
C ARG A 4 18.77 28.10 -13.26
N ALA A 5 19.04 27.87 -14.56
CA ALA A 5 18.11 27.18 -15.46
C ALA A 5 17.87 25.74 -15.00
N ARG A 6 18.91 25.00 -14.61
CA ARG A 6 18.78 23.64 -14.08
C ARG A 6 18.01 23.60 -12.76
N ARG A 7 18.22 24.54 -11.85
CA ARG A 7 17.46 24.63 -10.60
C ARG A 7 15.99 24.91 -10.87
N ARG A 8 15.67 25.83 -11.80
CA ARG A 8 14.29 26.10 -12.20
C ARG A 8 13.61 24.86 -12.78
N GLU A 9 14.27 24.15 -13.69
CA GLU A 9 13.77 22.90 -14.27
C GLU A 9 13.50 21.85 -13.18
N LEU A 10 14.41 21.71 -12.19
CA LEU A 10 14.24 20.79 -11.07
C LEU A 10 13.01 21.10 -10.23
N TRP A 11 12.78 22.37 -9.88
CA TRP A 11 11.62 22.75 -9.09
C TRP A 11 10.31 22.59 -9.87
N ILE A 12 10.29 22.94 -11.14
CA ILE A 12 9.11 22.73 -12.00
C ILE A 12 8.80 21.24 -12.11
N ALA A 13 9.79 20.40 -12.33
CA ALA A 13 9.62 18.96 -12.42
C ALA A 13 9.12 18.35 -11.11
N ALA A 14 9.71 18.73 -9.97
CA ALA A 14 9.27 18.27 -8.66
C ALA A 14 7.81 18.69 -8.37
N PHE A 15 7.48 19.95 -8.65
CA PHE A 15 6.12 20.48 -8.49
C PHE A 15 5.10 19.73 -9.37
N ALA A 16 5.47 19.47 -10.64
CA ALA A 16 4.61 18.71 -11.56
C ALA A 16 4.35 17.27 -11.06
N LEU A 17 5.36 16.61 -10.47
CA LEU A 17 5.19 15.27 -9.88
C LEU A 17 4.26 15.31 -8.67
N VAL A 18 4.40 16.31 -7.79
CA VAL A 18 3.53 16.50 -6.62
C VAL A 18 2.09 16.73 -7.06
N ILE A 19 1.87 17.77 -7.88
CA ILE A 19 0.52 18.13 -8.35
C ILE A 19 -0.10 16.98 -9.16
N GLY A 20 0.68 16.35 -10.05
CA GLY A 20 0.21 15.19 -10.81
C GLY A 20 -0.23 14.04 -9.92
N SER A 21 0.49 13.78 -8.82
CA SER A 21 0.12 12.74 -7.85
C SER A 21 -1.21 13.01 -7.16
N PHE A 22 -1.49 14.25 -6.78
CA PHE A 22 -2.76 14.65 -6.19
C PHE A 22 -3.89 14.66 -7.21
N LEU A 23 -3.68 15.28 -8.39
CA LEU A 23 -4.71 15.37 -9.43
C LEU A 23 -5.12 13.99 -9.95
N TYR A 24 -4.17 13.08 -10.14
CA TYR A 24 -4.49 11.73 -10.59
C TYR A 24 -5.35 10.96 -9.58
N ARG A 25 -5.27 11.30 -8.29
CA ARG A 25 -6.03 10.66 -7.21
C ARG A 25 -7.17 11.51 -6.66
N LEU A 26 -7.42 12.64 -7.29
CA LEU A 26 -8.51 13.54 -6.90
C LEU A 26 -9.86 12.84 -6.75
N PRO A 27 -10.27 11.92 -7.66
CA PRO A 27 -11.51 11.18 -7.50
C PRO A 27 -11.61 10.45 -6.15
N ALA A 28 -10.55 9.77 -5.76
CA ALA A 28 -10.52 9.07 -4.49
C ALA A 28 -10.53 10.02 -3.28
N LEU A 29 -9.91 11.19 -3.39
CA LEU A 29 -9.89 12.19 -2.32
C LEU A 29 -11.25 12.86 -2.14
N VAL A 30 -11.97 13.14 -3.22
CA VAL A 30 -13.32 13.72 -3.16
C VAL A 30 -14.31 12.74 -2.53
N ASN A 31 -14.15 11.44 -2.79
CA ASN A 31 -14.98 10.38 -2.21
C ASN A 31 -14.26 9.66 -1.05
N ALA A 32 -13.75 10.44 -0.10
CA ALA A 32 -12.87 9.91 0.95
C ALA A 32 -13.59 9.38 2.19
N GLU A 33 -14.91 9.45 2.29
CA GLU A 33 -15.64 8.89 3.45
C GLU A 33 -15.49 7.37 3.55
N GLY A 34 -15.59 6.68 2.41
CA GLY A 34 -15.39 5.23 2.37
C GLY A 34 -13.94 4.82 2.61
N THR A 35 -13.75 3.77 3.39
CA THR A 35 -12.47 3.11 3.59
C THR A 35 -12.66 1.59 3.63
N ASN A 36 -11.59 0.82 3.55
CA ASN A 36 -11.65 -0.62 3.77
C ASN A 36 -11.40 -0.96 5.25
N ALA A 37 -11.67 -2.21 5.66
CA ALA A 37 -11.51 -2.63 7.05
C ALA A 37 -10.08 -2.51 7.55
N ASP A 38 -9.08 -2.90 6.75
CA ASP A 38 -7.68 -2.86 7.17
C ASP A 38 -7.22 -1.41 7.45
N ALA A 39 -7.61 -0.48 6.58
CA ALA A 39 -7.32 0.94 6.79
C ALA A 39 -8.14 1.53 7.95
N ALA A 40 -9.36 1.06 8.15
CA ALA A 40 -10.19 1.45 9.29
C ALA A 40 -9.56 1.02 10.62
N VAL A 41 -8.96 -0.17 10.71
CA VAL A 41 -8.21 -0.61 11.89
C VAL A 41 -7.08 0.35 12.22
N VAL A 42 -6.31 0.79 11.21
CA VAL A 42 -5.26 1.81 11.39
C VAL A 42 -5.86 3.13 11.89
N GLY A 43 -6.99 3.55 11.31
CA GLY A 43 -7.69 4.77 11.71
C GLY A 43 -8.23 4.70 13.14
N LEU A 44 -8.85 3.60 13.54
CA LEU A 44 -9.34 3.37 14.90
C LEU A 44 -8.17 3.39 15.90
N GLN A 45 -7.10 2.65 15.62
CA GLN A 45 -5.91 2.68 16.47
C GLN A 45 -5.29 4.08 16.56
N ALA A 46 -5.31 4.87 15.47
CA ALA A 46 -4.85 6.25 15.48
C ALA A 46 -5.71 7.14 16.39
N MET A 47 -7.02 6.94 16.43
CA MET A 47 -7.92 7.63 17.36
C MET A 47 -7.59 7.29 18.83
N HIS A 48 -7.30 6.02 19.12
CA HIS A 48 -6.90 5.59 20.46
C HIS A 48 -5.52 6.13 20.86
N ILE A 49 -4.55 6.20 19.93
CA ILE A 49 -3.26 6.85 20.17
C ILE A 49 -3.45 8.31 20.60
N LEU A 50 -4.37 9.05 19.97
CA LEU A 50 -4.68 10.44 20.38
C LEU A 50 -5.34 10.55 21.76
N ARG A 51 -5.94 9.47 22.26
CA ARG A 51 -6.49 9.35 23.62
C ARG A 51 -5.45 8.87 24.65
N GLY A 52 -4.19 8.61 24.21
CA GLY A 52 -3.10 8.13 25.04
C GLY A 52 -2.96 6.62 25.14
N GLU A 53 -3.68 5.85 24.34
CA GLU A 53 -3.57 4.39 24.28
C GLU A 53 -2.52 3.98 23.22
N HIS A 54 -1.30 3.71 23.69
CA HIS A 54 -0.19 3.38 22.80
C HIS A 54 -0.03 1.87 22.64
N ALA A 55 0.22 1.40 21.41
CA ALA A 55 0.56 0.03 21.09
C ALA A 55 1.76 -0.02 20.17
N ALA A 56 2.64 -1.00 20.38
CA ALA A 56 3.81 -1.22 19.51
C ALA A 56 3.43 -1.85 18.18
N PHE A 57 2.35 -2.65 18.17
CA PHE A 57 1.88 -3.38 17.00
C PHE A 57 0.52 -2.87 16.55
N LEU A 58 0.28 -3.00 15.24
CA LEU A 58 -1.03 -2.79 14.66
C LEU A 58 -2.02 -3.81 15.26
N TRP A 59 -3.19 -3.34 15.63
CA TRP A 59 -4.21 -4.17 16.25
C TRP A 59 -4.48 -5.46 15.46
N GLY A 60 -4.47 -6.58 16.15
CA GLY A 60 -4.69 -7.90 15.58
C GLY A 60 -3.67 -8.34 14.53
N SER A 61 -2.62 -7.56 14.31
CA SER A 61 -1.53 -7.94 13.44
C SER A 61 -0.33 -8.40 14.27
N GLY A 62 0.05 -9.66 14.12
CA GLY A 62 1.26 -10.19 14.77
C GLY A 62 2.54 -9.91 13.98
N TYR A 63 2.50 -9.17 12.88
CA TYR A 63 3.63 -8.99 11.96
C TYR A 63 3.89 -7.56 11.50
N GLN A 64 3.06 -6.59 11.89
CA GLN A 64 3.20 -5.18 11.52
C GLN A 64 3.24 -4.32 12.79
N THR A 65 4.13 -3.33 12.80
CA THR A 65 4.13 -2.31 13.86
C THR A 65 3.01 -1.30 13.64
N SER A 66 2.67 -0.53 14.68
CA SER A 66 1.69 0.55 14.64
C SER A 66 2.19 1.83 13.96
N ALA A 67 3.29 1.79 13.21
CA ALA A 67 3.92 2.97 12.61
C ALA A 67 2.95 3.78 11.72
N ASP A 68 2.17 3.09 10.86
CA ASP A 68 1.14 3.75 10.04
C ASP A 68 0.06 4.41 10.90
N SER A 69 -0.32 3.83 12.05
CA SER A 69 -1.31 4.40 12.97
C SER A 69 -0.79 5.67 13.65
N TYR A 70 0.50 5.76 13.97
CA TYR A 70 1.10 7.00 14.49
C TYR A 70 1.14 8.11 13.43
N VAL A 71 1.44 7.79 12.18
CA VAL A 71 1.36 8.75 11.07
C VAL A 71 -0.08 9.23 10.88
N ALA A 72 -1.04 8.31 10.87
CA ALA A 72 -2.46 8.65 10.78
C ALA A 72 -2.91 9.52 11.96
N ALA A 73 -2.46 9.23 13.19
CA ALA A 73 -2.75 10.02 14.39
C ALA A 73 -2.25 11.47 14.25
N ALA A 74 -1.05 11.67 13.70
CA ALA A 74 -0.54 13.02 13.44
C ALA A 74 -1.43 13.81 12.47
N TRP A 75 -1.92 13.14 11.41
CA TRP A 75 -2.88 13.74 10.48
C TRP A 75 -4.24 14.00 11.12
N PHE A 76 -4.72 13.11 11.98
CA PHE A 76 -5.98 13.29 12.72
C PHE A 76 -5.90 14.44 13.73
N ALA A 77 -4.76 14.68 14.33
CA ALA A 77 -4.55 15.84 15.20
C ALA A 77 -4.73 17.19 14.46
N ILE A 78 -4.48 17.21 13.13
CA ILE A 78 -4.58 18.41 12.29
C ILE A 78 -5.96 18.51 11.61
N LEU A 79 -6.44 17.41 11.03
CA LEU A 79 -7.63 17.41 10.14
C LEU A 79 -8.85 16.69 10.75
N GLY A 80 -8.71 16.15 11.96
CA GLY A 80 -9.71 15.30 12.58
C GLY A 80 -9.70 13.85 12.02
N PRO A 81 -10.33 12.90 12.73
CA PRO A 81 -10.39 11.49 12.33
C PRO A 81 -11.42 11.28 11.21
N THR A 82 -10.95 11.47 9.98
CA THR A 82 -11.75 11.35 8.76
C THR A 82 -11.08 10.43 7.75
N GLY A 83 -11.86 9.83 6.85
CA GLY A 83 -11.35 9.04 5.74
C GLY A 83 -10.41 9.85 4.83
N LEU A 84 -10.67 11.16 4.66
CA LEU A 84 -9.78 12.05 3.92
C LEU A 84 -8.42 12.19 4.61
N ALA A 85 -8.38 12.44 5.91
CA ALA A 85 -7.13 12.55 6.66
C ALA A 85 -6.33 11.23 6.60
N LEU A 86 -7.03 10.09 6.68
CA LEU A 86 -6.43 8.76 6.56
C LEU A 86 -5.81 8.53 5.16
N ARG A 87 -6.50 8.92 4.08
CA ARG A 87 -5.96 8.82 2.71
C ARG A 87 -4.83 9.80 2.44
N LEU A 88 -4.90 11.00 3.00
CA LEU A 88 -3.84 11.99 2.84
C LEU A 88 -2.55 11.53 3.50
N SER A 89 -2.60 10.82 4.64
CA SER A 89 -1.41 10.28 5.29
C SER A 89 -0.61 9.39 4.33
N THR A 90 -1.27 8.43 3.70
CA THR A 90 -0.62 7.51 2.75
C THR A 90 -0.25 8.16 1.42
N LEU A 91 -1.08 9.06 0.90
CA LEU A 91 -0.78 9.77 -0.35
C LEU A 91 0.44 10.67 -0.21
N VAL A 92 0.58 11.39 0.90
CA VAL A 92 1.76 12.24 1.15
C VAL A 92 3.02 11.38 1.29
N ASP A 93 2.94 10.24 1.96
CA ASP A 93 4.02 9.27 2.02
C ASP A 93 4.42 8.81 0.61
N HIS A 94 3.45 8.51 -0.25
CA HIS A 94 3.73 8.14 -1.65
C HIS A 94 4.38 9.28 -2.46
N VAL A 95 3.97 10.52 -2.24
CA VAL A 95 4.60 11.70 -2.85
C VAL A 95 6.06 11.83 -2.38
N ILE A 96 6.33 11.63 -1.09
CA ILE A 96 7.70 11.64 -0.54
C ILE A 96 8.54 10.54 -1.21
N LEU A 97 8.01 9.33 -1.36
CA LEU A 97 8.66 8.23 -2.08
C LEU A 97 8.97 8.63 -3.52
N THR A 98 8.00 9.19 -4.24
CA THR A 98 8.16 9.63 -5.64
C THR A 98 9.26 10.69 -5.75
N LEU A 99 9.30 11.65 -4.82
CA LEU A 99 10.34 12.68 -4.77
C LEU A 99 11.72 12.10 -4.38
N ALA A 100 11.78 11.07 -3.54
CA ALA A 100 13.03 10.37 -3.23
C ALA A 100 13.60 9.68 -4.48
N VAL A 101 12.76 8.99 -5.26
CA VAL A 101 13.14 8.38 -6.55
C VAL A 101 13.60 9.45 -7.55
N PHE A 102 12.83 10.52 -7.70
CA PHE A 102 13.19 11.67 -8.53
C PHE A 102 14.53 12.26 -8.11
N GLY A 103 14.75 12.47 -6.81
CA GLY A 103 16.00 12.99 -6.25
C GLY A 103 17.22 12.10 -6.55
N ILE A 104 17.08 10.77 -6.54
CA ILE A 104 18.12 9.84 -6.94
C ILE A 104 18.45 9.98 -8.43
N LEU A 105 17.42 10.04 -9.27
CA LEU A 105 17.56 10.13 -10.73
C LEU A 105 18.19 11.46 -11.17
N THR A 106 17.82 12.59 -10.55
CA THR A 106 18.34 13.94 -10.91
C THR A 106 19.82 14.13 -10.61
N ARG A 107 20.42 13.27 -9.79
CA ARG A 107 21.87 13.25 -9.57
C ARG A 107 22.66 12.75 -10.81
N ARG A 108 21.98 12.09 -11.75
CA ARG A 108 22.58 11.38 -12.89
C ARG A 108 22.00 11.79 -14.24
N LEU A 109 20.74 12.20 -14.24
CA LEU A 109 19.97 12.55 -15.43
C LEU A 109 19.54 14.02 -15.38
N ARG A 110 19.12 14.57 -16.53
CA ARG A 110 18.46 15.87 -16.58
C ARG A 110 17.13 15.80 -15.83
N PRO A 111 16.70 16.88 -15.15
CA PRO A 111 15.47 16.87 -14.37
C PRO A 111 14.23 16.43 -15.15
N SER A 112 14.11 16.84 -16.42
CA SER A 112 13.00 16.41 -17.30
C SER A 112 12.97 14.90 -17.56
N ILE A 113 14.12 14.27 -17.80
CA ILE A 113 14.19 12.81 -17.98
C ILE A 113 13.93 12.09 -16.65
N ALA A 114 14.47 12.62 -15.56
CA ALA A 114 14.21 12.07 -14.23
C ALA A 114 12.72 12.14 -13.86
N ALA A 115 12.04 13.25 -14.19
CA ALA A 115 10.61 13.41 -13.98
C ALA A 115 9.78 12.46 -14.86
N LEU A 116 10.16 12.29 -16.12
CA LEU A 116 9.52 11.32 -17.01
C LEU A 116 9.60 9.89 -16.43
N LEU A 117 10.75 9.47 -15.91
CA LEU A 117 10.88 8.15 -15.28
C LEU A 117 10.10 8.06 -13.97
N ALA A 118 10.15 9.11 -13.13
CA ALA A 118 9.41 9.16 -11.87
C ALA A 118 7.88 9.24 -12.10
N SER A 119 7.40 9.68 -13.28
CA SER A 119 5.97 9.72 -13.60
C SER A 119 5.31 8.33 -13.63
N VAL A 120 6.09 7.25 -13.75
CA VAL A 120 5.63 5.86 -13.52
C VAL A 120 5.00 5.70 -12.13
N LEU A 121 5.47 6.46 -11.14
CA LEU A 121 4.95 6.47 -9.78
C LEU A 121 3.79 7.45 -9.59
N VAL A 122 3.64 8.44 -10.46
CA VAL A 122 2.47 9.31 -10.51
C VAL A 122 1.29 8.55 -11.12
N PHE A 123 1.48 8.00 -12.30
CA PHE A 123 0.49 7.20 -13.01
C PHE A 123 0.71 5.73 -12.70
N THR A 124 0.10 5.28 -11.61
CA THR A 124 0.27 3.91 -11.12
C THR A 124 -0.86 3.00 -11.58
N PRO A 125 -0.60 1.71 -11.77
CA PRO A 125 -1.66 0.74 -12.00
C PRO A 125 -2.64 0.68 -10.82
N SER A 126 -3.89 0.30 -11.10
CA SER A 126 -4.96 0.20 -10.09
C SER A 126 -4.58 -0.70 -8.90
N THR A 127 -3.77 -1.73 -9.14
CA THR A 127 -3.27 -2.62 -8.09
C THR A 127 -2.45 -1.92 -7.00
N MET A 128 -1.87 -0.75 -7.32
CA MET A 128 -1.14 0.06 -6.35
C MET A 128 -2.04 1.01 -5.54
N HIS A 129 -3.28 1.22 -5.94
CA HIS A 129 -4.18 2.15 -5.23
C HIS A 129 -4.40 1.72 -3.78
N THR A 130 -4.44 0.40 -3.51
CA THR A 130 -4.55 -0.15 -2.16
C THR A 130 -3.40 0.30 -1.25
N TYR A 131 -2.18 0.46 -1.77
CA TYR A 131 -1.04 0.94 -0.98
C TYR A 131 -1.02 2.46 -0.84
N ILE A 132 -1.38 3.18 -1.91
CA ILE A 132 -1.23 4.63 -1.99
C ILE A 132 -2.35 5.38 -1.26
N LEU A 133 -3.53 4.78 -1.18
CA LEU A 133 -4.74 5.42 -0.65
C LEU A 133 -5.22 4.84 0.67
N TYR A 134 -4.70 3.67 1.05
CA TYR A 134 -5.16 2.95 2.23
C TYR A 134 -3.96 2.41 3.03
N PRO A 135 -3.81 2.81 4.31
CA PRO A 135 -2.86 2.14 5.20
C PRO A 135 -3.36 0.71 5.51
N PRO A 136 -2.53 -0.15 6.07
CA PRO A 136 -1.09 0.02 6.28
C PRO A 136 -0.28 -0.22 5.00
N ARG A 137 1.01 0.02 5.02
CA ARG A 137 2.08 -0.37 4.08
C ARG A 137 2.78 0.76 3.35
N GLN A 138 2.09 1.87 3.02
CA GLN A 138 2.73 2.94 2.24
C GLN A 138 3.94 3.54 2.98
N LEU A 139 3.87 3.68 4.29
CA LEU A 139 4.97 4.20 5.10
C LEU A 139 6.23 3.33 4.95
N SER A 140 6.10 2.00 4.99
CA SER A 140 7.23 1.07 4.85
C SER A 140 7.93 1.23 3.51
N LEU A 141 7.16 1.36 2.41
CA LEU A 141 7.69 1.64 1.08
C LEU A 141 8.43 2.98 1.06
N THR A 142 7.85 4.00 1.68
CA THR A 142 8.43 5.34 1.75
C THR A 142 9.74 5.36 2.52
N LEU A 143 9.79 4.71 3.69
CA LEU A 143 11.02 4.58 4.48
C LEU A 143 12.13 3.88 3.68
N SER A 144 11.79 2.82 2.92
CA SER A 144 12.75 2.12 2.07
C SER A 144 13.36 3.06 1.01
N PHE A 145 12.53 3.83 0.29
CA PHE A 145 13.03 4.70 -0.78
C PHE A 145 13.69 5.98 -0.27
N VAL A 146 13.24 6.54 0.85
CA VAL A 146 13.96 7.63 1.54
C VAL A 146 15.31 7.14 2.05
N GLY A 147 15.36 5.91 2.57
CA GLY A 147 16.61 5.24 2.93
C GLY A 147 17.58 5.15 1.74
N LEU A 148 17.12 4.66 0.59
CA LEU A 148 17.90 4.62 -0.64
C LEU A 148 18.38 6.01 -1.09
N TRP A 149 17.54 7.03 -1.01
CA TRP A 149 17.88 8.41 -1.35
C TRP A 149 18.97 8.98 -0.44
N LEU A 150 18.94 8.66 0.86
CA LEU A 150 19.98 9.05 1.81
C LEU A 150 21.30 8.33 1.54
N VAL A 151 21.28 7.01 1.36
CA VAL A 151 22.45 6.20 1.01
C VAL A 151 23.08 6.72 -0.28
N ASP A 152 22.29 6.93 -1.32
CA ASP A 152 22.74 7.40 -2.62
C ASP A 152 23.33 8.81 -2.56
N GLY A 153 22.84 9.68 -1.70
CA GLY A 153 23.33 11.04 -1.52
C GLY A 153 24.62 11.17 -0.73
N ALA A 154 25.06 10.13 -0.05
CA ALA A 154 26.24 10.20 0.80
C ALA A 154 27.53 10.64 0.09
N PRO A 155 27.84 10.17 -1.17
CA PRO A 155 29.04 10.61 -1.88
C PRO A 155 28.89 11.95 -2.61
N PHE A 156 27.65 12.40 -2.92
CA PHE A 156 27.41 13.56 -3.79
C PHE A 156 27.17 14.87 -3.04
N THR A 157 26.96 14.80 -1.74
CA THR A 157 26.73 16.01 -0.95
C THR A 157 28.02 16.46 -0.29
N ARG A 158 28.25 17.77 -0.25
CA ARG A 158 29.21 18.41 0.67
C ARG A 158 28.73 18.28 2.13
N SER A 159 28.07 17.18 2.46
CA SER A 159 27.56 16.91 3.80
C SER A 159 28.72 16.85 4.77
N LYS A 160 28.61 17.61 5.87
CA LYS A 160 29.59 17.57 6.97
C LYS A 160 29.62 16.19 7.67
N ARG A 161 28.60 15.32 7.42
CA ARG A 161 28.44 14.02 8.08
C ARG A 161 27.98 12.91 7.12
N PRO A 162 28.78 12.54 6.10
CA PRO A 162 28.37 11.57 5.07
C PRO A 162 28.13 10.17 5.63
N LEU A 163 28.92 9.74 6.63
CA LEU A 163 28.74 8.43 7.29
C LEU A 163 27.43 8.35 8.07
N LEU A 164 27.09 9.41 8.79
CA LEU A 164 25.80 9.46 9.52
C LEU A 164 24.61 9.37 8.56
N ARG A 165 24.70 10.10 7.44
CA ARG A 165 23.65 10.04 6.41
C ARG A 165 23.49 8.64 5.82
N PHE A 166 24.63 7.97 5.57
CA PHE A 166 24.65 6.59 5.07
C PHE A 166 24.05 5.62 6.10
N ALA A 167 24.44 5.74 7.37
CA ALA A 167 23.90 4.94 8.47
C ALA A 167 22.38 5.13 8.64
N ILE A 168 21.88 6.38 8.65
CA ILE A 168 20.45 6.67 8.73
C ILE A 168 19.71 6.04 7.54
N GLY A 169 20.26 6.13 6.33
CA GLY A 169 19.66 5.53 5.15
C GLY A 169 19.51 4.01 5.27
N CYS A 170 20.55 3.32 5.78
CA CYS A 170 20.48 1.88 6.06
C CYS A 170 19.51 1.56 7.20
N ALA A 171 19.45 2.41 8.23
CA ALA A 171 18.50 2.24 9.33
C ALA A 171 17.05 2.35 8.85
N LEU A 172 16.72 3.32 8.00
CA LEU A 172 15.37 3.46 7.44
C LEU A 172 14.98 2.27 6.55
N ALA A 173 15.92 1.74 5.77
CA ALA A 173 15.66 0.58 4.91
C ALA A 173 15.33 -0.69 5.74
N THR A 174 15.97 -0.88 6.90
CA THR A 174 15.68 -2.01 7.79
C THR A 174 14.48 -1.74 8.70
N LEU A 175 14.27 -0.50 9.16
CA LEU A 175 13.08 -0.08 9.92
C LEU A 175 11.79 -0.32 9.13
N ALA A 176 11.84 -0.12 7.82
CA ALA A 176 10.72 -0.38 6.92
C ALA A 176 10.17 -1.82 7.07
N CYS A 177 11.04 -2.80 7.32
CA CYS A 177 10.65 -4.20 7.52
C CYS A 177 9.83 -4.41 8.80
N GLY A 178 10.05 -3.59 9.82
CA GLY A 178 9.23 -3.60 11.04
C GLY A 178 7.85 -2.93 10.81
N ALA A 179 7.78 -1.94 9.93
CA ALA A 179 6.51 -1.32 9.56
C ALA A 179 5.64 -2.28 8.71
N ASP A 180 6.21 -2.92 7.68
CA ASP A 180 5.55 -4.00 6.95
C ASP A 180 6.59 -4.99 6.40
N PRO A 181 6.50 -6.30 6.74
CA PRO A 181 7.41 -7.34 6.27
C PRO A 181 7.49 -7.52 4.75
N TYR A 182 6.53 -6.99 3.98
CA TYR A 182 6.63 -6.98 2.52
C TYR A 182 7.95 -6.34 2.04
N THR A 183 8.47 -5.35 2.76
CA THR A 183 9.73 -4.67 2.43
C THR A 183 10.99 -5.51 2.70
N LEU A 184 10.89 -6.70 3.33
CA LEU A 184 11.97 -7.69 3.34
C LEU A 184 12.44 -8.03 1.92
N LEU A 185 11.52 -8.02 0.95
CA LEU A 185 11.84 -8.18 -0.47
C LEU A 185 12.81 -7.08 -0.98
N PHE A 186 12.82 -5.91 -0.35
CA PHE A 186 13.66 -4.78 -0.78
C PHE A 186 15.05 -4.78 -0.13
N LEU A 187 15.27 -5.56 0.94
CA LEU A 187 16.57 -5.60 1.62
C LEU A 187 17.71 -6.04 0.71
N PRO A 188 17.59 -7.09 -0.14
CA PRO A 188 18.66 -7.46 -1.07
C PRO A 188 18.98 -6.33 -2.06
N LEU A 189 17.95 -5.60 -2.53
CA LEU A 189 18.11 -4.47 -3.46
C LEU A 189 18.77 -3.28 -2.77
N SER A 190 18.34 -2.97 -1.56
CA SER A 190 18.91 -1.89 -0.74
C SER A 190 20.34 -2.21 -0.32
N GLY A 191 20.62 -3.45 0.04
CA GLY A 191 21.96 -3.94 0.37
C GLY A 191 22.91 -3.85 -0.82
N LEU A 192 22.47 -4.30 -1.99
CA LEU A 192 23.24 -4.17 -3.23
C LEU A 192 23.52 -2.70 -3.59
N TRP A 193 22.52 -1.83 -3.41
CA TRP A 193 22.68 -0.39 -3.61
C TRP A 193 23.70 0.20 -2.65
N ALA A 194 23.56 -0.08 -1.35
CA ALA A 194 24.49 0.38 -0.32
C ALA A 194 25.91 -0.12 -0.58
N LEU A 195 26.07 -1.39 -1.00
CA LEU A 195 27.35 -1.95 -1.39
C LEU A 195 27.99 -1.20 -2.56
N PHE A 196 27.23 -0.94 -3.63
CA PHE A 196 27.75 -0.13 -4.76
C PHE A 196 28.19 1.27 -4.33
N ILE A 197 27.45 1.92 -3.42
CA ILE A 197 27.82 3.24 -2.88
C ILE A 197 29.04 3.15 -1.95
N ALA A 198 29.17 2.08 -1.17
CA ALA A 198 30.33 1.89 -0.30
C ALA A 198 31.61 1.63 -1.11
N LEU A 199 31.50 0.84 -2.19
CA LEU A 199 32.61 0.51 -3.09
C LEU A 199 32.96 1.65 -4.06
N ASP A 200 32.04 2.60 -4.29
CA ASP A 200 32.26 3.76 -5.17
C ASP A 200 33.13 4.78 -4.45
N THR A 201 34.39 4.47 -4.38
CA THR A 201 35.40 5.36 -3.82
C THR A 201 36.04 6.15 -4.95
N TRP A 202 36.09 7.47 -4.78
CA TRP A 202 36.75 8.39 -5.72
C TRP A 202 38.23 8.02 -5.93
N PRO A 203 38.86 8.40 -7.07
CA PRO A 203 40.25 8.10 -7.35
C PRO A 203 41.14 8.78 -6.30
N GLN A 204 41.63 8.01 -5.35
CA GLN A 204 42.62 8.39 -4.34
C GLN A 204 43.45 7.16 -3.96
N GLU A 205 44.57 7.38 -3.32
CA GLU A 205 45.55 6.39 -2.87
C GLU A 205 44.92 5.08 -2.33
N GLU A 206 45.40 3.93 -2.79
CA GLU A 206 44.80 2.62 -2.56
C GLU A 206 44.57 2.30 -1.06
N GLY A 207 45.50 2.67 -0.18
CA GLY A 207 45.35 2.44 1.27
C GLY A 207 44.22 3.21 1.91
N ALA A 208 43.98 4.45 1.46
CA ALA A 208 42.86 5.27 1.94
C ALA A 208 41.48 4.75 1.45
N ARG A 209 41.47 4.01 0.34
CA ARG A 209 40.24 3.41 -0.22
C ARG A 209 39.67 2.35 0.68
N LEU A 210 40.49 1.39 1.12
CA LEU A 210 40.02 0.27 1.98
C LEU A 210 39.44 0.78 3.30
N VAL A 211 40.12 1.70 3.98
CA VAL A 211 39.69 2.28 5.24
C VAL A 211 38.35 3.02 5.09
N ARG A 212 38.16 3.77 4.01
CA ARG A 212 36.89 4.50 3.77
C ARG A 212 35.74 3.55 3.45
N THR A 213 35.99 2.52 2.65
CA THR A 213 34.99 1.49 2.36
C THR A 213 34.59 0.77 3.64
N ALA A 214 35.56 0.35 4.48
CA ALA A 214 35.31 -0.27 5.76
C ALA A 214 34.49 0.62 6.72
N LYS A 215 34.81 1.94 6.80
CA LYS A 215 34.03 2.91 7.58
C LYS A 215 32.59 3.04 7.08
N LYS A 216 32.36 3.07 5.76
CA LYS A 216 31.00 3.12 5.20
C LYS A 216 30.24 1.82 5.50
N LEU A 217 30.85 0.67 5.27
CA LEU A 217 30.25 -0.63 5.57
C LEU A 217 29.90 -0.75 7.06
N GLY A 218 30.83 -0.37 7.95
CA GLY A 218 30.60 -0.36 9.38
C GLY A 218 29.45 0.57 9.80
N ALA A 219 29.42 1.79 9.24
CA ALA A 219 28.32 2.74 9.49
C ALA A 219 26.99 2.20 8.95
N GLY A 220 26.99 1.56 7.78
CA GLY A 220 25.79 0.96 7.18
C GLY A 220 25.27 -0.23 8.01
N LEU A 221 26.16 -1.12 8.44
CA LEU A 221 25.81 -2.26 9.30
C LEU A 221 25.26 -1.79 10.66
N LEU A 222 25.88 -0.80 11.28
CA LEU A 222 25.38 -0.21 12.53
C LEU A 222 23.99 0.41 12.33
N GLY A 223 23.81 1.19 11.26
CA GLY A 223 22.52 1.75 10.92
C GLY A 223 21.48 0.66 10.70
N ALA A 224 21.79 -0.36 9.90
CA ALA A 224 20.89 -1.48 9.64
C ALA A 224 20.52 -2.24 10.93
N ALA A 225 21.49 -2.47 11.82
CA ALA A 225 21.24 -3.12 13.11
C ALA A 225 20.27 -2.29 13.98
N ILE A 226 20.47 -0.97 14.07
CA ILE A 226 19.57 -0.08 14.81
C ILE A 226 18.15 -0.08 14.20
N GLY A 227 18.03 0.01 12.88
CA GLY A 227 16.75 0.00 12.19
C GLY A 227 16.03 -1.35 12.27
N ALA A 228 16.77 -2.46 12.48
CA ALA A 228 16.19 -3.79 12.64
C ALA A 228 15.62 -4.04 14.05
N ILE A 229 15.95 -3.22 15.05
CA ILE A 229 15.51 -3.44 16.45
C ILE A 229 13.99 -3.62 16.56
N PRO A 230 13.12 -2.76 15.98
CA PRO A 230 11.67 -2.95 16.07
C PRO A 230 11.21 -4.29 15.48
N TYR A 231 11.82 -4.72 14.37
CA TYR A 231 11.49 -6.00 13.75
C TYR A 231 11.96 -7.20 14.59
N LEU A 232 13.14 -7.11 15.19
CA LEU A 232 13.66 -8.17 16.08
C LEU A 232 12.82 -8.28 17.36
N LEU A 233 12.41 -7.14 17.94
CA LEU A 233 11.49 -7.13 19.07
C LEU A 233 10.14 -7.76 18.70
N PHE A 234 9.65 -7.47 17.50
CA PHE A 234 8.47 -8.12 16.96
C PHE A 234 8.62 -9.63 16.88
N LEU A 235 9.72 -10.15 16.32
CA LEU A 235 9.97 -11.59 16.23
C LEU A 235 10.01 -12.29 17.60
N LEU A 236 10.53 -11.60 18.62
CA LEU A 236 10.56 -12.13 19.99
C LEU A 236 9.17 -12.12 20.66
N GLN A 237 8.28 -11.21 20.26
CA GLN A 237 6.94 -11.07 20.82
C GLN A 237 5.85 -11.72 19.97
N ALA A 238 6.18 -12.12 18.74
CA ALA A 238 5.22 -12.72 17.82
C ALA A 238 4.69 -14.03 18.42
N ARG A 239 3.44 -13.97 18.90
CA ARG A 239 2.65 -15.17 19.10
C ARG A 239 2.28 -15.67 17.71
N HIS A 240 2.34 -16.98 17.49
CA HIS A 240 2.02 -17.61 16.21
C HIS A 240 0.70 -17.06 15.68
N THR A 241 0.80 -16.19 14.68
CA THR A 241 -0.34 -15.69 13.95
C THR A 241 -0.56 -16.57 12.74
N GLU A 242 -1.80 -16.91 12.47
CA GLU A 242 -2.18 -17.58 11.23
C GLU A 242 -1.63 -16.78 10.05
N GLY A 243 -1.02 -17.46 9.07
CA GLY A 243 -0.51 -16.82 7.86
C GLY A 243 0.99 -16.52 7.85
N THR A 244 1.81 -17.34 8.52
CA THR A 244 3.27 -17.26 8.34
C THR A 244 3.63 -17.43 6.86
N LEU A 245 4.48 -16.52 6.38
CA LEU A 245 5.05 -16.62 5.04
C LEU A 245 5.85 -17.93 4.95
N THR A 246 5.42 -18.83 4.11
CA THR A 246 6.14 -20.06 3.81
C THR A 246 6.43 -20.16 2.33
N LEU A 247 7.57 -20.76 1.99
CA LEU A 247 7.89 -21.08 0.61
C LEU A 247 7.23 -22.42 0.25
N ASN A 248 6.40 -22.40 -0.79
CA ASN A 248 5.73 -23.59 -1.30
C ASN A 248 5.96 -23.71 -2.82
N TRP A 249 6.80 -24.65 -3.21
CA TRP A 249 7.16 -24.88 -4.61
C TRP A 249 6.16 -25.76 -5.35
N ALA A 250 5.34 -26.52 -4.67
CA ALA A 250 4.36 -27.43 -5.29
C ALA A 250 3.28 -26.68 -6.08
N ASP A 251 2.92 -25.48 -5.66
CA ASP A 251 1.87 -24.66 -6.29
C ASP A 251 2.40 -23.72 -7.40
N VAL A 252 3.66 -23.78 -7.77
CA VAL A 252 4.26 -22.91 -8.80
C VAL A 252 3.47 -22.92 -10.10
N PRO A 253 3.00 -24.07 -10.67
CA PRO A 253 2.23 -24.07 -11.92
C PRO A 253 0.94 -23.26 -11.82
N ARG A 254 0.18 -23.40 -10.71
CA ARG A 254 -1.04 -22.63 -10.46
C ARG A 254 -0.76 -21.13 -10.35
N ARG A 255 0.29 -20.76 -9.59
CA ARG A 255 0.69 -19.35 -9.41
C ARG A 255 1.22 -18.75 -10.70
N TYR A 256 1.87 -19.54 -11.55
CA TYR A 256 2.30 -19.09 -12.86
C TYR A 256 1.11 -18.76 -13.77
N GLY A 257 0.07 -19.60 -13.81
CA GLY A 257 -1.18 -19.28 -14.51
C GLY A 257 -1.79 -17.97 -13.98
N LEU A 258 -1.94 -17.85 -12.65
CA LEU A 258 -2.44 -16.63 -12.01
C LEU A 258 -1.59 -15.39 -12.34
N LEU A 259 -0.26 -15.54 -12.37
CA LEU A 259 0.67 -14.46 -12.74
C LEU A 259 0.40 -13.94 -14.14
N VAL A 260 0.34 -14.86 -15.12
CA VAL A 260 0.25 -14.51 -16.55
C VAL A 260 -1.15 -14.02 -16.93
N ASP A 261 -2.18 -14.70 -16.44
CA ASP A 261 -3.56 -14.46 -16.88
C ASP A 261 -4.23 -13.30 -16.13
N GLU A 262 -3.82 -13.04 -14.88
CA GLU A 262 -4.48 -12.07 -14.01
C GLU A 262 -3.54 -10.95 -13.52
N CYS A 263 -2.43 -11.32 -12.89
CA CYS A 263 -1.65 -10.36 -12.11
C CYS A 263 -0.77 -9.44 -12.96
N LEU A 264 -0.10 -9.96 -14.00
CA LEU A 264 0.67 -9.12 -14.93
C LEU A 264 -0.23 -8.19 -15.75
N PRO A 265 -1.37 -8.64 -16.31
CA PRO A 265 -2.34 -7.74 -16.94
C PRO A 265 -2.85 -6.65 -16.00
N ALA A 266 -3.10 -6.97 -14.73
CA ALA A 266 -3.51 -5.97 -13.73
C ALA A 266 -2.40 -4.98 -13.42
N LEU A 267 -1.14 -5.43 -13.32
CA LEU A 267 0.03 -4.58 -13.06
C LEU A 267 0.28 -3.54 -14.16
N VAL A 268 -0.15 -3.81 -15.37
CA VAL A 268 -0.05 -2.88 -16.51
C VAL A 268 -1.40 -2.25 -16.88
N SER A 269 -2.40 -2.38 -16.02
CA SER A 269 -3.76 -1.83 -16.16
C SER A 269 -4.51 -2.26 -17.43
N THR A 270 -4.19 -3.42 -17.99
CA THR A 270 -4.97 -4.02 -19.08
C THR A 270 -6.14 -4.85 -18.55
N ARG A 271 -6.14 -5.13 -17.24
CA ARG A 271 -7.21 -5.82 -16.53
C ARG A 271 -7.49 -5.11 -15.22
N VAL A 272 -8.58 -4.38 -15.19
CA VAL A 272 -9.10 -3.70 -14.01
C VAL A 272 -10.43 -4.35 -13.66
N TYR A 273 -10.63 -4.66 -12.39
CA TYR A 273 -11.89 -5.20 -11.91
C TYR A 273 -12.77 -4.09 -11.37
N SER A 274 -14.05 -4.15 -11.66
CA SER A 274 -15.06 -3.19 -11.20
C SER A 274 -16.42 -3.86 -11.09
N TYR A 275 -17.36 -3.18 -10.44
CA TYR A 275 -18.76 -3.60 -10.46
C TYR A 275 -19.43 -3.17 -11.76
N ALA A 276 -20.14 -4.11 -12.40
CA ALA A 276 -21.03 -3.82 -13.51
C ALA A 276 -22.31 -3.09 -13.00
N PRO A 277 -23.10 -2.48 -13.90
CA PRO A 277 -24.34 -1.81 -13.50
C PRO A 277 -25.35 -2.70 -12.78
N ASP A 278 -25.31 -4.00 -13.02
CA ASP A 278 -26.15 -5.02 -12.35
C ASP A 278 -25.61 -5.46 -10.97
N GLY A 279 -24.51 -4.85 -10.50
CA GLY A 279 -23.88 -5.17 -9.23
C GLY A 279 -22.90 -6.36 -9.30
N THR A 280 -22.71 -6.99 -10.45
CA THR A 280 -21.74 -8.10 -10.57
C THR A 280 -20.31 -7.58 -10.60
N TRP A 281 -19.41 -8.22 -9.86
CA TRP A 281 -17.99 -7.92 -9.87
C TRP A 281 -17.29 -8.65 -11.00
N GLY A 282 -16.68 -7.90 -11.91
CA GLY A 282 -16.02 -8.49 -13.07
C GLY A 282 -14.93 -7.60 -13.68
N PRO A 283 -14.24 -8.12 -14.72
CA PRO A 283 -13.27 -7.33 -15.44
C PRO A 283 -13.97 -6.19 -16.21
N TYR A 284 -13.41 -4.97 -16.10
CA TYR A 284 -13.91 -3.82 -16.84
C TYR A 284 -13.80 -4.06 -18.36
N PRO A 285 -14.87 -3.81 -19.13
CA PRO A 285 -14.94 -4.11 -20.56
C PRO A 285 -14.19 -3.05 -21.40
N PHE A 286 -12.86 -3.06 -21.36
CA PHE A 286 -12.07 -2.18 -22.23
C PHE A 286 -12.28 -2.51 -23.70
N SER A 287 -12.20 -1.51 -24.56
CA SER A 287 -12.25 -1.69 -26.00
C SER A 287 -11.05 -2.53 -26.49
N ARG A 288 -11.30 -3.37 -27.52
CA ARG A 288 -10.23 -4.22 -28.10
C ARG A 288 -8.99 -3.43 -28.56
N PRO A 289 -9.11 -2.25 -29.22
CA PRO A 289 -7.95 -1.44 -29.59
C PRO A 289 -7.15 -0.97 -28.39
N PHE A 290 -7.82 -0.56 -27.30
CA PHE A 290 -7.13 -0.16 -26.07
C PHE A 290 -6.34 -1.32 -25.45
N VAL A 291 -6.95 -2.51 -25.34
CA VAL A 291 -6.28 -3.71 -24.81
C VAL A 291 -5.06 -4.08 -25.67
N ALA A 292 -5.18 -4.02 -27.00
CA ALA A 292 -4.06 -4.30 -27.89
C ALA A 292 -2.91 -3.29 -27.72
N ALA A 293 -3.22 -1.99 -27.71
CA ALA A 293 -2.22 -0.94 -27.50
C ALA A 293 -1.55 -1.06 -26.11
N SER A 294 -2.34 -1.35 -25.08
CA SER A 294 -1.85 -1.54 -23.72
C SER A 294 -0.92 -2.76 -23.59
N ARG A 295 -1.19 -3.84 -24.31
CA ARG A 295 -0.28 -4.99 -24.35
C ARG A 295 1.07 -4.63 -24.97
N VAL A 296 1.08 -3.82 -26.03
CA VAL A 296 2.33 -3.32 -26.62
C VAL A 296 3.07 -2.46 -25.60
N GLY A 297 2.39 -1.52 -24.94
CA GLY A 297 2.97 -0.69 -23.88
C GLY A 297 3.54 -1.53 -22.74
N ALA A 298 2.83 -2.59 -22.31
CA ALA A 298 3.28 -3.52 -21.28
C ALA A 298 4.58 -4.25 -21.68
N TRP A 299 4.64 -4.78 -22.90
CA TRP A 299 5.84 -5.45 -23.39
C TRP A 299 7.04 -4.50 -23.51
N LEU A 300 6.81 -3.28 -24.01
CA LEU A 300 7.86 -2.24 -24.06
C LEU A 300 8.35 -1.90 -22.65
N PHE A 301 7.46 -1.80 -21.68
CA PHE A 301 7.82 -1.54 -20.29
C PHE A 301 8.64 -2.69 -19.68
N ILE A 302 8.17 -3.94 -19.81
CA ILE A 302 8.88 -5.13 -19.28
C ILE A 302 10.24 -5.28 -19.97
N ALA A 303 10.30 -5.15 -21.31
CA ALA A 303 11.55 -5.18 -22.05
C ALA A 303 12.50 -4.04 -21.63
N GLY A 304 11.94 -2.85 -21.39
CA GLY A 304 12.70 -1.70 -20.86
C GLY A 304 13.28 -1.99 -19.48
N VAL A 305 12.50 -2.56 -18.56
CA VAL A 305 12.99 -2.96 -17.23
C VAL A 305 14.07 -4.04 -17.35
N ALA A 306 13.82 -5.07 -18.14
CA ALA A 306 14.80 -6.15 -18.37
C ALA A 306 16.09 -5.63 -19.06
N SER A 307 16.00 -4.61 -19.92
CA SER A 307 17.15 -4.01 -20.56
C SER A 307 18.19 -3.45 -19.58
N GLY A 308 17.78 -3.14 -18.35
CA GLY A 308 18.67 -2.72 -17.28
C GLY A 308 19.80 -3.71 -17.01
N PHE A 309 19.56 -5.02 -17.19
CA PHE A 309 20.61 -6.04 -17.11
C PHE A 309 21.63 -5.92 -18.27
N ALA A 310 21.14 -5.88 -19.51
CA ALA A 310 22.00 -5.81 -20.68
C ALA A 310 22.81 -4.50 -20.69
N LEU A 311 22.14 -3.39 -20.36
CA LEU A 311 22.75 -2.05 -20.35
C LEU A 311 23.74 -1.84 -19.20
N ALA A 312 23.73 -2.70 -18.16
CA ALA A 312 24.75 -2.71 -17.11
C ALA A 312 26.16 -2.96 -17.66
N PHE A 313 26.28 -3.64 -18.80
CA PHE A 313 27.55 -3.97 -19.45
C PHE A 313 27.93 -2.99 -20.57
N VAL A 314 27.06 -2.07 -20.95
CA VAL A 314 27.30 -1.10 -22.03
C VAL A 314 28.14 0.06 -21.53
N ARG A 315 29.43 0.12 -21.92
CA ARG A 315 30.40 1.14 -21.47
C ARG A 315 30.03 2.58 -21.85
N ARG A 316 29.19 2.80 -22.86
CA ARG A 316 28.68 4.13 -23.24
C ARG A 316 27.76 4.75 -22.19
N VAL A 317 27.18 3.95 -21.31
CA VAL A 317 26.37 4.43 -20.18
C VAL A 317 27.31 4.63 -18.98
N PRO A 318 27.28 5.79 -18.30
CA PRO A 318 28.09 6.04 -17.12
C PRO A 318 27.84 4.99 -16.03
N TRP A 319 28.89 4.60 -15.31
CA TRP A 319 28.80 3.59 -14.25
C TRP A 319 27.74 3.92 -13.21
N SER A 320 27.63 5.19 -12.82
CA SER A 320 26.63 5.66 -11.87
C SER A 320 25.18 5.42 -12.31
N ILE A 321 24.91 5.36 -13.62
CA ILE A 321 23.58 5.05 -14.18
C ILE A 321 23.43 3.53 -14.35
N ARG A 322 24.49 2.85 -14.81
CA ARG A 322 24.46 1.38 -14.98
C ARG A 322 24.12 0.64 -13.70
N ARG A 323 24.74 1.03 -12.58
CA ARG A 323 24.51 0.39 -11.27
C ARG A 323 23.09 0.55 -10.76
N ILE A 324 22.48 1.73 -10.90
CA ILE A 324 21.09 1.91 -10.50
C ILE A 324 20.15 1.13 -11.43
N GLY A 325 20.47 1.09 -12.72
CA GLY A 325 19.75 0.28 -13.70
C GLY A 325 19.78 -1.20 -13.36
N LEU A 326 20.95 -1.72 -12.97
CA LEU A 326 21.12 -3.10 -12.56
C LEU A 326 20.28 -3.43 -11.31
N VAL A 327 20.36 -2.60 -10.26
CA VAL A 327 19.56 -2.82 -9.04
C VAL A 327 18.06 -2.79 -9.36
N GLY A 328 17.62 -1.81 -10.18
CA GLY A 328 16.23 -1.74 -10.62
C GLY A 328 15.80 -2.98 -11.42
N ALA A 329 16.67 -3.48 -12.30
CA ALA A 329 16.37 -4.67 -13.11
C ALA A 329 16.30 -5.95 -12.25
N VAL A 330 17.15 -6.09 -11.21
CA VAL A 330 17.15 -7.23 -10.28
C VAL A 330 15.81 -7.33 -9.52
N ALA A 331 15.09 -6.22 -9.33
CA ALA A 331 13.77 -6.25 -8.72
C ALA A 331 12.77 -7.14 -9.47
N LEU A 332 12.89 -7.25 -10.81
CA LEU A 332 12.00 -8.08 -11.62
C LEU A 332 12.10 -9.58 -11.28
N PRO A 333 13.25 -10.26 -11.46
CA PRO A 333 13.33 -11.69 -11.15
C PRO A 333 13.17 -11.98 -9.65
N LEU A 334 13.63 -11.09 -8.78
CA LEU A 334 13.46 -11.25 -7.34
C LEU A 334 11.98 -11.24 -6.94
N THR A 335 11.20 -10.30 -7.48
CA THR A 335 9.76 -10.21 -7.20
C THR A 335 9.02 -11.40 -7.80
N LEU A 336 9.36 -11.82 -9.03
CA LEU A 336 8.73 -12.98 -9.65
C LEU A 336 9.05 -14.28 -8.90
N ALA A 337 10.28 -14.47 -8.46
CA ALA A 337 10.67 -15.62 -7.65
C ALA A 337 9.91 -15.66 -6.32
N ALA A 338 9.84 -14.53 -5.61
CA ALA A 338 9.07 -14.42 -4.37
C ALA A 338 7.57 -14.67 -4.60
N PHE A 339 7.00 -14.13 -5.68
CA PHE A 339 5.60 -14.34 -6.05
C PHE A 339 5.32 -15.82 -6.30
N LEU A 340 6.12 -16.48 -7.11
CA LEU A 340 5.90 -17.88 -7.48
C LEU A 340 6.11 -18.86 -6.31
N SER A 341 6.97 -18.52 -5.35
CA SER A 341 7.28 -19.39 -4.22
C SER A 341 6.43 -19.14 -2.96
N SER A 342 5.72 -18.00 -2.86
CA SER A 342 4.99 -17.61 -1.64
C SER A 342 3.63 -18.28 -1.51
N ASN A 343 3.30 -18.80 -0.32
CA ASN A 343 1.97 -19.30 0.03
C ASN A 343 0.88 -18.20 0.10
N MET A 344 1.29 -16.92 0.16
CA MET A 344 0.37 -15.77 0.19
C MET A 344 -0.31 -15.49 -1.16
N ILE A 345 0.09 -16.18 -2.22
CA ILE A 345 -0.43 -15.99 -3.56
C ILE A 345 -1.60 -16.94 -3.79
N MET A 346 -2.80 -16.46 -3.52
CA MET A 346 -4.02 -17.27 -3.57
C MET A 346 -4.90 -16.93 -4.77
N ASP A 347 -5.06 -15.65 -5.08
CA ASP A 347 -6.01 -15.13 -6.07
C ASP A 347 -5.45 -13.92 -6.83
N ARG A 348 -6.30 -13.28 -7.66
CA ARG A 348 -5.98 -12.11 -8.47
C ARG A 348 -5.56 -10.88 -7.65
N HIS A 349 -6.01 -10.75 -6.40
CA HIS A 349 -5.62 -9.63 -5.53
C HIS A 349 -4.14 -9.69 -5.15
N ALA A 350 -3.50 -10.85 -5.34
CA ALA A 350 -2.06 -11.01 -5.21
C ALA A 350 -1.24 -10.16 -6.20
N SER A 351 -1.85 -9.59 -7.24
CA SER A 351 -1.21 -8.61 -8.14
C SER A 351 -0.53 -7.46 -7.39
N ARG A 352 -1.05 -7.10 -6.22
CA ARG A 352 -0.44 -6.11 -5.31
C ARG A 352 0.97 -6.47 -4.85
N TYR A 353 1.35 -7.75 -4.84
CA TYR A 353 2.70 -8.18 -4.46
C TYR A 353 3.74 -8.02 -5.59
N LEU A 354 3.31 -7.62 -6.79
CA LEU A 354 4.19 -7.29 -7.91
C LEU A 354 4.60 -5.81 -7.95
N VAL A 355 4.12 -4.99 -7.00
CA VAL A 355 4.35 -3.53 -7.02
C VAL A 355 5.84 -3.15 -6.94
N ALA A 356 6.70 -4.01 -6.40
CA ALA A 356 8.15 -3.79 -6.41
C ALA A 356 8.70 -3.60 -7.82
N ILE A 357 8.15 -4.27 -8.83
CA ILE A 357 8.54 -4.11 -10.24
C ILE A 357 8.29 -2.66 -10.69
N VAL A 358 7.13 -2.09 -10.36
CA VAL A 358 6.77 -0.70 -10.71
C VAL A 358 7.61 0.31 -9.92
N LEU A 359 7.83 0.06 -8.62
CA LEU A 359 8.58 0.96 -7.76
C LEU A 359 10.05 1.09 -8.17
N PHE A 360 10.66 0.01 -8.63
CA PHE A 360 12.06 -0.02 -9.08
C PHE A 360 12.23 0.24 -10.59
N ALA A 361 11.13 0.24 -11.37
CA ALA A 361 11.19 0.48 -12.81
C ALA A 361 11.87 1.80 -13.20
N PRO A 362 11.66 2.95 -12.51
CA PRO A 362 12.36 4.19 -12.86
C PRO A 362 13.88 4.04 -12.88
N PHE A 363 14.44 3.22 -12.02
CA PHE A 363 15.87 2.94 -11.98
C PHE A 363 16.30 1.98 -13.10
N ALA A 364 15.54 0.90 -13.30
CA ALA A 364 15.79 -0.08 -14.37
C ALA A 364 15.79 0.57 -15.75
N LEU A 365 14.88 1.51 -15.98
CA LEU A 365 14.73 2.26 -17.24
C LEU A 365 15.78 3.37 -17.43
N ALA A 366 16.47 3.80 -16.37
CA ALA A 366 17.41 4.93 -16.43
C ALA A 366 18.53 4.77 -17.47
N PRO A 367 19.18 3.60 -17.65
CA PRO A 367 20.19 3.40 -18.70
C PRO A 367 19.62 3.56 -20.11
N ALA A 368 18.44 3.00 -20.39
CA ALA A 368 17.77 3.13 -21.67
C ALA A 368 17.38 4.59 -21.97
N ALA A 369 16.79 5.27 -20.98
CA ALA A 369 16.44 6.69 -21.10
C ALA A 369 17.64 7.60 -21.34
N TYR A 370 18.80 7.27 -20.73
CA TYR A 370 20.05 7.96 -20.98
C TYR A 370 20.51 7.84 -22.45
N LEU A 371 20.42 6.65 -23.04
CA LEU A 371 20.83 6.39 -24.43
C LEU A 371 19.84 6.99 -25.44
N LEU A 372 18.53 6.83 -25.19
CA LEU A 372 17.48 7.32 -26.09
C LEU A 372 17.39 8.85 -26.11
N ARG A 373 17.69 9.52 -25.02
CA ARG A 373 17.65 10.97 -24.81
C ARG A 373 16.26 11.60 -25.06
N GLY A 374 15.84 12.51 -24.21
CA GLY A 374 14.73 13.44 -24.40
C GLY A 374 13.46 12.81 -25.01
N ALA A 375 13.06 13.29 -26.19
CA ALA A 375 11.81 12.91 -26.86
C ALA A 375 11.69 11.40 -27.17
N ARG A 376 12.79 10.73 -27.54
CA ARG A 376 12.75 9.28 -27.83
C ARG A 376 12.43 8.45 -26.59
N ALA A 377 12.99 8.84 -25.44
CA ALA A 377 12.65 8.18 -24.16
C ALA A 377 11.18 8.42 -23.81
N ALA A 378 10.66 9.63 -24.03
CA ALA A 378 9.25 9.95 -23.82
C ALA A 378 8.34 9.11 -24.73
N ILE A 379 8.62 9.06 -26.03
CA ILE A 379 7.86 8.26 -27.00
C ILE A 379 7.84 6.78 -26.59
N ALA A 380 8.97 6.22 -26.17
CA ALA A 380 9.04 4.81 -25.76
C ALA A 380 8.22 4.50 -24.49
N LEU A 381 8.13 5.44 -23.54
CA LEU A 381 7.42 5.23 -22.27
C LEU A 381 5.94 5.64 -22.34
N THR A 382 5.57 6.52 -23.26
CA THR A 382 4.18 7.03 -23.41
C THR A 382 3.11 5.93 -23.54
N PRO A 383 3.27 4.88 -24.36
CA PRO A 383 2.25 3.84 -24.48
C PRO A 383 1.94 3.16 -23.13
N TYR A 384 2.96 2.89 -22.33
CA TYR A 384 2.78 2.35 -20.99
C TYR A 384 2.09 3.36 -20.08
N LEU A 385 2.57 4.60 -20.01
CA LEU A 385 2.01 5.64 -19.14
C LEU A 385 0.54 5.93 -19.46
N VAL A 386 0.20 6.02 -20.75
CA VAL A 386 -1.19 6.23 -21.18
C VAL A 386 -2.09 5.05 -20.79
N SER A 387 -1.61 3.83 -21.01
CA SER A 387 -2.34 2.63 -20.61
C SER A 387 -2.62 2.60 -19.12
N VAL A 388 -1.58 2.82 -18.32
CA VAL A 388 -1.68 2.74 -16.86
C VAL A 388 -2.51 3.91 -16.32
N ALA A 389 -2.32 5.12 -16.87
CA ALA A 389 -3.09 6.29 -16.48
C ALA A 389 -4.58 6.11 -16.77
N TYR A 390 -4.94 5.66 -17.97
CA TYR A 390 -6.34 5.45 -18.34
C TYR A 390 -6.96 4.27 -17.57
N GLY A 391 -6.28 3.12 -17.53
CA GLY A 391 -6.77 1.95 -16.79
C GLY A 391 -6.86 2.19 -15.29
N GLY A 392 -5.85 2.87 -14.70
CA GLY A 392 -5.90 3.26 -13.30
C GLY A 392 -7.00 4.28 -13.00
N TRP A 393 -7.19 5.28 -13.89
CA TRP A 393 -8.29 6.23 -13.76
C TRP A 393 -9.66 5.55 -13.83
N THR A 394 -9.80 4.53 -14.68
CA THR A 394 -11.03 3.74 -14.78
C THR A 394 -11.39 3.11 -13.43
N SER A 395 -10.39 2.79 -12.61
CA SER A 395 -10.62 2.26 -11.27
C SER A 395 -11.28 3.25 -10.31
N TYR A 396 -11.32 4.55 -10.62
CA TYR A 396 -12.00 5.58 -9.84
C TYR A 396 -13.42 5.93 -10.35
N ARG A 397 -13.89 5.29 -11.42
CA ARG A 397 -15.17 5.59 -12.05
C ARG A 397 -16.43 5.53 -11.17
N PRO A 398 -16.48 4.75 -10.09
CA PRO A 398 -17.69 4.67 -9.26
C PRO A 398 -18.22 6.00 -8.71
N TRP A 399 -17.38 7.02 -8.61
CA TRP A 399 -17.79 8.32 -8.11
C TRP A 399 -18.34 9.28 -9.20
N THR A 400 -18.22 8.88 -10.52
CA THR A 400 -18.72 9.58 -11.69
C THR A 400 -19.73 8.75 -12.39
N ASP A 401 -20.80 8.34 -12.20
CA ASP A 401 -21.85 7.65 -12.99
C ASP A 401 -21.49 6.30 -13.62
N GLY A 402 -20.36 5.68 -13.25
CA GLY A 402 -19.94 4.39 -13.79
C GLY A 402 -20.10 3.21 -12.83
N PRO A 403 -19.74 1.98 -13.26
CA PRO A 403 -19.75 0.82 -12.39
C PRO A 403 -18.82 1.01 -11.19
N ARG A 404 -19.28 0.65 -10.00
CA ARG A 404 -18.55 0.83 -8.74
C ARG A 404 -17.39 -0.16 -8.66
N ILE A 405 -16.22 0.30 -8.23
CA ILE A 405 -15.07 -0.57 -8.00
C ILE A 405 -15.12 -1.19 -6.61
N ASP A 406 -15.61 -0.42 -5.65
CA ASP A 406 -15.82 -0.86 -4.29
C ASP A 406 -17.23 -0.45 -3.88
N ALA A 407 -18.06 -1.41 -3.54
CA ALA A 407 -19.43 -1.19 -3.09
C ALA A 407 -19.51 -0.26 -1.88
N THR A 408 -18.42 -0.17 -1.10
CA THR A 408 -18.33 0.75 0.03
C THR A 408 -18.37 2.23 -0.36
N TRP A 409 -18.09 2.56 -1.61
CA TRP A 409 -17.91 3.94 -2.06
C TRP A 409 -19.18 4.72 -2.34
N GLY A 410 -20.32 4.11 -2.37
CA GLY A 410 -21.57 4.78 -2.71
C GLY A 410 -22.70 4.58 -1.72
N ARG A 411 -22.41 4.04 -0.54
CA ARG A 411 -23.42 3.64 0.45
C ARG A 411 -23.43 4.52 1.70
N HIS A 412 -22.76 5.67 1.67
CA HIS A 412 -22.60 6.53 2.85
C HIS A 412 -23.93 7.05 3.36
N GLU A 413 -24.88 7.38 2.48
CA GLU A 413 -26.20 7.81 2.91
C GLU A 413 -26.96 6.71 3.66
N GLU A 414 -26.86 5.46 3.18
CA GLU A 414 -27.47 4.29 3.83
C GLU A 414 -26.79 4.00 5.18
N GLU A 415 -25.47 4.10 5.23
CA GLU A 415 -24.66 3.91 6.43
C GLU A 415 -24.96 4.96 7.51
N TRP A 416 -25.12 6.22 7.10
CA TRP A 416 -25.48 7.30 8.00
C TRP A 416 -26.97 7.22 8.43
N ALA A 417 -27.86 6.74 7.56
CA ALA A 417 -29.25 6.48 7.93
C ALA A 417 -29.33 5.35 8.95
N LEU A 418 -28.60 4.26 8.74
CA LEU A 418 -28.46 3.16 9.70
C LEU A 418 -27.93 3.66 11.05
N PHE A 419 -26.86 4.48 11.04
CA PHE A 419 -26.27 5.07 12.24
C PHE A 419 -27.31 5.84 13.06
N ARG A 420 -28.03 6.79 12.42
CA ARG A 420 -29.07 7.59 13.10
C ARG A 420 -30.15 6.72 13.72
N ALA A 421 -30.62 5.73 12.98
CA ALA A 421 -31.67 4.84 13.46
C ALA A 421 -31.22 3.97 14.66
N LEU A 422 -29.96 3.55 14.70
CA LEU A 422 -29.39 2.84 15.83
C LEU A 422 -29.18 3.76 17.04
N GLN A 423 -28.74 5.02 16.80
CA GLN A 423 -28.62 6.02 17.86
C GLN A 423 -29.99 6.37 18.50
N GLU A 424 -31.04 6.54 17.71
CA GLU A 424 -32.42 6.78 18.20
C GLU A 424 -32.91 5.65 19.12
N ARG A 425 -32.33 4.44 18.95
CA ARG A 425 -32.63 3.26 19.77
C ARG A 425 -31.65 3.05 20.92
N HIS A 426 -30.77 4.01 21.14
CA HIS A 426 -29.73 3.95 22.17
C HIS A 426 -28.84 2.71 22.04
N ILE A 427 -28.52 2.28 20.83
CA ILE A 427 -27.58 1.18 20.57
C ILE A 427 -26.16 1.73 20.58
N GLU A 428 -25.36 1.23 21.50
CA GLU A 428 -23.93 1.60 21.64
C GLU A 428 -23.01 0.54 21.03
N TYR A 429 -23.50 -0.69 20.85
CA TYR A 429 -22.70 -1.81 20.36
C TYR A 429 -23.43 -2.55 19.25
N ALA A 430 -22.67 -2.93 18.22
CA ALA A 430 -23.15 -3.72 17.11
C ALA A 430 -22.14 -4.81 16.73
N ILE A 431 -22.62 -5.78 15.96
CA ILE A 431 -21.84 -6.87 15.39
C ILE A 431 -22.10 -6.93 13.89
N ALA A 432 -21.07 -7.12 13.08
CA ALA A 432 -21.15 -7.25 11.63
C ALA A 432 -20.08 -8.21 11.10
N ASP A 433 -20.02 -8.44 9.79
CA ASP A 433 -18.85 -9.10 9.17
C ASP A 433 -17.58 -8.26 9.36
N TYR A 434 -16.40 -8.88 9.16
CA TYR A 434 -15.11 -8.22 9.34
C TYR A 434 -14.99 -6.91 8.53
N TRP A 435 -15.37 -6.94 7.25
CA TRP A 435 -15.18 -5.80 6.34
C TRP A 435 -16.10 -4.63 6.68
N SER A 436 -17.29 -4.90 7.17
CA SER A 436 -18.25 -3.88 7.57
C SER A 436 -18.00 -3.37 8.99
N SER A 437 -17.59 -4.24 9.94
CA SER A 437 -17.44 -3.87 11.34
C SER A 437 -16.44 -2.74 11.57
N TYR A 438 -15.18 -2.91 11.14
CA TYR A 438 -14.16 -1.88 11.36
C TYR A 438 -14.43 -0.63 10.55
N ARG A 439 -14.92 -0.80 9.32
CA ARG A 439 -15.26 0.32 8.44
C ARG A 439 -16.36 1.21 9.04
N LEU A 440 -17.45 0.62 9.52
CA LEU A 440 -18.54 1.34 10.16
C LEU A 440 -18.09 1.94 11.49
N GLY A 441 -17.34 1.20 12.31
CA GLY A 441 -16.78 1.69 13.56
C GLY A 441 -15.91 2.95 13.37
N PHE A 442 -15.07 2.96 12.32
CA PHE A 442 -14.27 4.11 11.98
C PHE A 442 -15.11 5.28 11.41
N LEU A 443 -16.03 5.01 10.49
CA LEU A 443 -16.93 6.01 9.91
C LEU A 443 -17.74 6.72 11.00
N TRP A 444 -18.24 5.97 11.94
CA TRP A 444 -19.05 6.47 13.08
C TRP A 444 -18.20 6.94 14.28
N ARG A 445 -16.86 6.93 14.14
CA ARG A 445 -15.90 7.39 15.15
C ARG A 445 -16.14 6.73 16.52
N GLU A 446 -16.49 5.45 16.52
CA GLU A 446 -16.83 4.65 17.71
C GLU A 446 -18.02 5.18 18.54
N ALA A 447 -18.84 6.09 17.99
CA ALA A 447 -20.11 6.44 18.64
C ALA A 447 -21.06 5.24 18.73
N ILE A 448 -20.91 4.25 17.84
CA ILE A 448 -21.39 2.88 17.96
C ILE A 448 -20.18 1.99 17.69
N VAL A 449 -19.81 1.18 18.67
CA VAL A 449 -18.73 0.20 18.55
C VAL A 449 -19.21 -1.01 17.77
N VAL A 450 -18.56 -1.33 16.65
CA VAL A 450 -18.96 -2.46 15.81
C VAL A 450 -17.86 -3.52 15.82
N VAL A 451 -18.17 -4.70 16.35
CA VAL A 451 -17.23 -5.82 16.45
C VAL A 451 -17.45 -6.83 15.30
N PRO A 452 -16.41 -7.55 14.84
CA PRO A 452 -16.57 -8.56 13.80
C PRO A 452 -17.34 -9.79 14.31
N LYS A 453 -18.12 -10.47 13.44
CA LYS A 453 -18.85 -11.68 13.78
C LYS A 453 -17.93 -12.81 14.24
N ALA A 454 -16.84 -13.05 13.51
CA ALA A 454 -15.87 -14.08 13.84
C ALA A 454 -14.85 -13.59 14.89
N VAL A 455 -14.70 -14.32 15.99
CA VAL A 455 -13.78 -13.98 17.09
C VAL A 455 -12.31 -13.97 16.62
N VAL A 456 -11.96 -14.86 15.69
CA VAL A 456 -10.61 -14.94 15.11
C VAL A 456 -10.22 -13.70 14.29
N GLU A 457 -11.21 -12.93 13.86
CA GLU A 457 -11.04 -11.70 13.10
C GLU A 457 -10.96 -10.45 13.99
N ASP A 458 -11.09 -10.63 15.32
CA ASP A 458 -11.09 -9.52 16.26
C ASP A 458 -9.70 -8.89 16.37
N ARG A 459 -9.61 -7.61 16.01
CA ARG A 459 -8.38 -6.83 16.05
C ARG A 459 -8.15 -6.11 17.37
N TYR A 460 -9.24 -5.89 18.16
CA TYR A 460 -9.15 -5.17 19.42
C TYR A 460 -10.08 -5.79 20.48
N PRO A 461 -9.62 -6.82 21.20
CA PRO A 461 -10.40 -7.57 22.17
C PRO A 461 -11.16 -6.77 23.23
N PRO A 462 -10.68 -5.59 23.72
CA PRO A 462 -11.45 -4.79 24.67
C PRO A 462 -12.83 -4.37 24.18
N GLN A 463 -12.99 -4.08 22.88
CA GLN A 463 -14.31 -3.72 22.32
C GLN A 463 -15.27 -4.92 22.34
N ARG A 464 -14.77 -6.12 22.05
CA ARG A 464 -15.55 -7.35 22.14
C ARG A 464 -15.97 -7.66 23.58
N GLU A 465 -15.09 -7.45 24.53
CA GLU A 465 -15.41 -7.61 25.94
C GLU A 465 -16.56 -6.66 26.35
N ALA A 466 -16.49 -5.39 25.95
CA ALA A 466 -17.56 -4.43 26.19
C ALA A 466 -18.87 -4.83 25.49
N PHE A 467 -18.80 -5.24 24.20
CA PHE A 467 -19.95 -5.77 23.47
C PHE A 467 -20.59 -6.97 24.18
N SER A 468 -19.79 -7.88 24.75
CA SER A 468 -20.31 -9.08 25.42
C SER A 468 -21.13 -8.77 26.66
N LYS A 469 -20.93 -7.61 27.28
CA LYS A 469 -21.64 -7.13 28.48
C LYS A 469 -22.85 -6.26 28.15
N ALA A 470 -23.00 -5.82 26.90
CA ALA A 470 -24.07 -4.92 26.48
C ALA A 470 -25.44 -5.64 26.47
N PRO A 471 -26.48 -5.10 27.16
CA PRO A 471 -27.80 -5.72 27.24
C PRO A 471 -28.57 -5.62 25.90
N ARG A 472 -28.35 -4.56 25.14
CA ARG A 472 -28.96 -4.34 23.82
C ARG A 472 -27.88 -4.09 22.79
N VAL A 473 -27.97 -4.76 21.64
CA VAL A 473 -27.00 -4.68 20.56
C VAL A 473 -27.72 -4.70 19.22
N ALA A 474 -27.00 -4.33 18.14
CA ALA A 474 -27.51 -4.55 16.79
C ALA A 474 -26.66 -5.61 16.06
N TYR A 475 -27.32 -6.50 15.32
CA TYR A 475 -26.66 -7.30 14.29
C TYR A 475 -26.86 -6.59 12.94
N ILE A 476 -25.77 -6.23 12.27
CA ILE A 476 -25.80 -5.54 10.97
C ILE A 476 -25.44 -6.57 9.89
N HIS A 477 -26.40 -6.83 9.03
CA HIS A 477 -26.25 -7.70 7.87
C HIS A 477 -25.95 -6.84 6.64
N ASP A 478 -24.80 -7.10 6.02
CA ASP A 478 -24.37 -6.54 4.74
C ASP A 478 -24.47 -7.64 3.67
N PRO A 479 -25.41 -7.55 2.71
CA PRO A 479 -25.62 -8.61 1.72
C PRO A 479 -24.44 -8.82 0.77
N GLU A 480 -23.54 -7.84 0.65
CA GLU A 480 -22.35 -7.99 -0.16
C GLU A 480 -21.23 -8.78 0.54
N ARG A 481 -21.37 -8.99 1.85
CA ARG A 481 -20.35 -9.63 2.70
C ARG A 481 -20.85 -10.87 3.43
N CYS A 482 -22.16 -11.00 3.58
CA CYS A 482 -22.78 -12.13 4.23
C CYS A 482 -23.30 -13.13 3.20
N ASN A 483 -22.97 -14.41 3.36
CA ASN A 483 -23.50 -15.49 2.54
C ASN A 483 -24.92 -15.90 2.92
N GLU A 484 -25.32 -15.60 4.17
CA GLU A 484 -26.66 -15.86 4.71
C GLU A 484 -27.63 -14.77 4.24
N SER A 485 -28.89 -15.10 4.04
CA SER A 485 -29.91 -14.06 3.80
C SER A 485 -30.35 -13.40 5.12
N PRO A 486 -30.90 -12.16 5.10
CA PRO A 486 -31.48 -11.56 6.29
C PRO A 486 -32.61 -12.40 6.91
N ASP A 487 -33.31 -13.20 6.10
CA ASP A 487 -34.39 -14.06 6.58
C ASP A 487 -33.84 -15.30 7.29
N ASP A 488 -32.73 -15.87 6.86
CA ASP A 488 -32.03 -16.94 7.56
C ASP A 488 -31.53 -16.47 8.93
N VAL A 489 -30.99 -15.25 9.01
CA VAL A 489 -30.61 -14.63 10.29
C VAL A 489 -31.82 -14.45 11.21
N ALA A 490 -32.92 -13.91 10.68
CA ALA A 490 -34.18 -13.75 11.44
C ALA A 490 -34.68 -15.07 11.97
N ALA A 491 -34.69 -16.12 11.12
CA ALA A 491 -35.11 -17.46 11.50
C ALA A 491 -34.21 -18.07 12.61
N ALA A 492 -32.90 -17.86 12.53
CA ALA A 492 -31.95 -18.34 13.52
C ALA A 492 -32.17 -17.66 14.89
N ILE A 493 -32.46 -16.35 14.92
CA ILE A 493 -32.77 -15.60 16.13
C ILE A 493 -34.10 -16.09 16.71
N ALA A 494 -35.16 -16.17 15.90
CA ALA A 494 -36.48 -16.62 16.33
C ALA A 494 -36.47 -18.07 16.87
N ALA A 495 -35.65 -18.94 16.28
CA ALA A 495 -35.45 -20.30 16.74
C ALA A 495 -34.63 -20.41 18.03
N GLY A 496 -34.16 -19.31 18.59
CA GLY A 496 -33.38 -19.30 19.83
C GLY A 496 -31.98 -19.89 19.70
N LYS A 497 -31.43 -19.96 18.47
CA LYS A 497 -30.07 -20.46 18.19
C LYS A 497 -28.97 -19.42 18.46
N THR A 498 -29.32 -18.30 19.06
CA THR A 498 -28.43 -17.18 19.37
C THR A 498 -28.52 -16.84 20.86
N PRO A 499 -27.53 -16.13 21.44
CA PRO A 499 -27.57 -15.70 22.85
C PRO A 499 -28.54 -14.55 23.09
N PHE A 500 -29.40 -14.23 22.13
CA PHE A 500 -30.35 -13.14 22.20
C PHE A 500 -31.77 -13.69 22.38
N GLU A 501 -32.67 -12.82 22.84
CA GLU A 501 -34.10 -13.14 22.89
C GLU A 501 -34.63 -13.40 21.47
N PRO A 502 -35.67 -14.25 21.34
CA PRO A 502 -36.24 -14.57 20.03
C PRO A 502 -37.01 -13.40 19.40
N THR A 503 -37.29 -12.37 20.19
CA THR A 503 -37.93 -11.13 19.74
C THR A 503 -36.89 -10.12 19.30
N PHE A 504 -37.10 -9.49 18.16
CA PHE A 504 -36.20 -8.49 17.61
C PHE A 504 -36.95 -7.44 16.77
N GLU A 505 -36.38 -6.26 16.67
CA GLU A 505 -36.81 -5.25 15.71
C GLU A 505 -35.93 -5.36 14.44
N ARG A 506 -36.55 -5.47 13.27
CA ARG A 506 -35.86 -5.51 11.98
C ARG A 506 -35.94 -4.16 11.29
N LEU A 507 -34.81 -3.60 10.95
CA LEU A 507 -34.64 -2.30 10.27
C LEU A 507 -34.00 -2.51 8.90
N ARG A 508 -34.44 -1.78 7.91
CA ARG A 508 -33.86 -1.86 6.55
C ARG A 508 -33.44 -0.47 6.05
N PHE A 509 -32.20 -0.34 5.62
CA PHE A 509 -31.61 0.90 5.09
C PHE A 509 -30.89 0.59 3.79
N GLY A 510 -31.56 0.83 2.66
CA GLY A 510 -31.05 0.44 1.36
C GLY A 510 -30.74 -1.06 1.30
N SER A 511 -29.48 -1.38 1.16
CA SER A 511 -28.97 -2.76 1.12
C SER A 511 -28.75 -3.36 2.52
N PHE A 512 -28.57 -2.54 3.56
CA PHE A 512 -28.36 -3.05 4.92
C PHE A 512 -29.63 -3.51 5.60
N THR A 513 -29.53 -4.58 6.36
CA THR A 513 -30.56 -4.99 7.32
C THR A 513 -29.95 -5.03 8.71
N ALA A 514 -30.56 -4.35 9.68
CA ALA A 514 -30.15 -4.42 11.07
C ALA A 514 -31.23 -5.10 11.93
N PHE A 515 -30.80 -5.89 12.88
CA PHE A 515 -31.62 -6.53 13.86
C PHE A 515 -31.24 -5.96 15.23
N VAL A 516 -32.18 -5.27 15.88
CA VAL A 516 -31.98 -4.79 17.26
C VAL A 516 -32.37 -5.94 18.20
N LEU A 517 -31.41 -6.33 19.03
CA LEU A 517 -31.45 -7.56 19.82
C LEU A 517 -31.30 -7.24 21.32
N THR A 518 -32.01 -7.96 22.16
CA THR A 518 -31.83 -7.97 23.61
C THR A 518 -31.10 -9.23 24.02
N ARG A 519 -30.08 -9.11 24.87
CA ARG A 519 -29.29 -10.25 25.35
C ARG A 519 -30.10 -11.00 26.42
N ARG A 520 -30.08 -12.33 26.38
CA ARG A 520 -30.63 -13.16 27.45
C ARG A 520 -29.76 -13.07 28.69
N GLU A 521 -30.36 -13.02 29.88
CA GLU A 521 -29.61 -12.88 31.14
C GLU A 521 -28.69 -14.08 31.48
N VAL A 522 -28.82 -15.19 30.76
CA VAL A 522 -28.06 -16.42 31.03
C VAL A 522 -27.44 -16.92 29.74
N ALA A 523 -26.26 -16.48 29.39
CA ALA A 523 -25.21 -17.24 28.69
C ALA A 523 -23.96 -16.38 28.47
N PRO A 524 -22.88 -16.50 29.23
CA PRO A 524 -21.56 -16.14 28.79
C PRO A 524 -21.09 -17.18 27.77
N ASN A 525 -20.60 -16.75 26.64
CA ASN A 525 -19.79 -17.53 25.68
C ASN A 525 -20.49 -18.43 24.65
N LEU A 526 -21.38 -17.92 23.85
CA LEU A 526 -21.84 -18.62 22.64
C LEU A 526 -21.77 -17.74 21.37
N TRP A 527 -20.56 -17.21 21.08
CA TRP A 527 -20.20 -16.71 19.72
C TRP A 527 -18.73 -16.98 19.45
#